data_ed1a502223ad2e73a58c7981a8beab9f
#
_entry.id   ed1a502223ad2e73a58c7981a8beab9f
#
_cell.length_a   1.000
_cell.length_b   1.000
_cell.length_c   1.000
_cell.angle_alpha   90.00
_cell.angle_beta   90.00
_cell.angle_gamma   90.00
#
_symmetry.space_group_name_H-M   'P 1'
#
loop_
_entity.id
_entity.type
_entity.pdbx_description
1 polymer ?
#
loop_
_entity_poly.entity_id
_entity_poly.type
_entity_poly.pdbx_seq_one_letter_code
_entity_poly.pdbx_strand_id
1 'polypeptide(L)'
;MDEAEALKLCLEGLELYKGDFLPKSEYESWVIPISTYYHSLYQKLVYKTVELLTKKEDFSRITSICQTAVGIEPFDEGFHYHLVYSLYRDGHTSQAIEEYNHTLDLFYNEFSISPSDHFKDLYKSIRSKEQGINTNLDSIQETLKEEVSGGAFYCEYPVFHDLFQLERRAIERTGDSIYLCLLTIGDLDGRVPKTTVLNKAMEHLNHAIRDSLRCSDVYTRYSISQYIILLPTMTMEKGEMVMKRILSNFRKLCSRRELIVDYKLQPVLPWERSPAGLRE
;
A
#
# COMPACT_ATOMS: atom_id res chain seq x y z
N MET A 1 -40.13 12.41 3.53
CA MET A 1 -39.80 11.98 2.17
C MET A 1 -39.77 10.46 2.18
N ASP A 2 -40.51 9.84 1.29
CA ASP A 2 -40.52 8.38 1.16
C ASP A 2 -39.09 7.86 0.78
N GLU A 3 -38.64 6.72 1.35
CA GLU A 3 -37.32 6.17 1.03
C GLU A 3 -37.14 5.84 -0.47
N ALA A 4 -38.24 5.47 -1.14
CA ALA A 4 -38.23 5.20 -2.57
C ALA A 4 -37.99 6.48 -3.40
N GLU A 5 -38.66 7.58 -3.02
CA GLU A 5 -38.45 8.88 -3.64
C GLU A 5 -37.05 9.44 -3.35
N ALA A 6 -36.56 9.28 -2.11
CA ALA A 6 -35.21 9.67 -1.75
C ALA A 6 -34.14 8.92 -2.58
N LEU A 7 -34.30 7.61 -2.75
CA LEU A 7 -33.40 6.81 -3.57
C LEU A 7 -33.40 7.26 -5.03
N LYS A 8 -34.57 7.55 -5.60
CA LYS A 8 -34.68 8.04 -6.97
C LYS A 8 -33.94 9.36 -7.17
N LEU A 9 -34.15 10.33 -6.27
CA LEU A 9 -33.44 11.61 -6.32
C LEU A 9 -31.93 11.46 -6.12
N CYS A 10 -31.51 10.55 -5.26
CA CYS A 10 -30.08 10.24 -5.08
C CYS A 10 -29.46 9.69 -6.37
N LEU A 11 -30.10 8.74 -7.03
CA LEU A 11 -29.60 8.16 -8.29
C LEU A 11 -29.55 9.23 -9.42
N GLU A 12 -30.58 10.06 -9.56
CA GLU A 12 -30.57 11.17 -10.51
C GLU A 12 -29.43 12.15 -10.22
N GLY A 13 -29.17 12.44 -8.94
CA GLY A 13 -28.07 13.31 -8.52
C GLY A 13 -26.68 12.71 -8.85
N LEU A 14 -26.48 11.40 -8.67
CA LEU A 14 -25.24 10.72 -9.01
C LEU A 14 -24.96 10.76 -10.52
N GLU A 15 -26.00 10.70 -11.35
CA GLU A 15 -25.84 10.80 -12.80
C GLU A 15 -25.37 12.19 -13.28
N LEU A 16 -25.61 13.24 -12.49
CA LEU A 16 -25.22 14.61 -12.82
C LEU A 16 -23.75 14.89 -12.55
N TYR A 17 -23.15 14.23 -11.54
CA TYR A 17 -21.73 14.44 -11.20
C TYR A 17 -20.83 13.57 -12.07
N LYS A 18 -19.89 14.22 -12.78
CA LYS A 18 -18.97 13.55 -13.72
C LYS A 18 -17.49 13.72 -13.35
N GLY A 19 -17.21 14.26 -12.19
CA GLY A 19 -15.86 14.58 -11.70
C GLY A 19 -15.71 16.05 -11.35
N ASP A 20 -14.48 16.48 -11.22
CA ASP A 20 -14.12 17.82 -10.75
C ASP A 20 -14.70 18.96 -11.57
N PHE A 21 -15.11 20.00 -10.85
CA PHE A 21 -15.56 21.24 -11.45
C PHE A 21 -14.39 21.99 -12.09
N LEU A 22 -14.47 22.23 -13.40
CA LEU A 22 -13.45 22.92 -14.19
C LEU A 22 -12.01 22.35 -14.00
N PRO A 23 -11.76 21.07 -14.36
CA PRO A 23 -10.48 20.41 -14.07
C PRO A 23 -9.27 21.07 -14.72
N LYS A 24 -9.45 21.87 -15.78
CA LYS A 24 -8.37 22.65 -16.42
C LYS A 24 -7.98 23.91 -15.65
N SER A 25 -8.81 24.33 -14.71
CA SER A 25 -8.64 25.55 -13.89
C SER A 25 -8.62 25.23 -12.40
N GLU A 26 -8.25 24.03 -12.02
CA GLU A 26 -8.27 23.52 -10.63
C GLU A 26 -7.45 24.37 -9.65
N TYR A 27 -6.42 25.06 -10.14
CA TYR A 27 -5.54 25.91 -9.31
C TYR A 27 -6.07 27.33 -9.11
N GLU A 28 -7.17 27.72 -9.75
CA GLU A 28 -7.77 29.03 -9.57
C GLU A 28 -8.45 29.15 -8.21
N SER A 29 -8.10 30.17 -7.45
CA SER A 29 -8.56 30.32 -6.06
C SER A 29 -10.08 30.33 -5.87
N TRP A 30 -10.84 30.75 -6.88
CA TRP A 30 -12.29 30.75 -6.87
C TRP A 30 -12.91 29.40 -7.25
N VAL A 31 -12.16 28.54 -7.98
CA VAL A 31 -12.61 27.19 -8.40
C VAL A 31 -12.53 26.22 -7.22
N ILE A 32 -11.47 26.29 -6.43
CA ILE A 32 -11.19 25.39 -5.30
C ILE A 32 -12.41 25.20 -4.37
N PRO A 33 -13.01 26.28 -3.79
CA PRO A 33 -14.12 26.11 -2.86
C PRO A 33 -15.39 25.54 -3.52
N ILE A 34 -15.61 25.82 -4.81
CA ILE A 34 -16.75 25.31 -5.57
C ILE A 34 -16.55 23.80 -5.85
N SER A 35 -15.36 23.41 -6.31
CA SER A 35 -15.02 22.01 -6.55
C SER A 35 -15.13 21.21 -5.25
N THR A 36 -14.55 21.71 -4.15
CA THR A 36 -14.65 21.07 -2.82
C THR A 36 -16.08 20.90 -2.35
N TYR A 37 -16.94 21.89 -2.61
CA TYR A 37 -18.37 21.81 -2.26
C TYR A 37 -19.08 20.68 -3.02
N TYR A 38 -18.94 20.64 -4.36
CA TYR A 38 -19.56 19.60 -5.17
C TYR A 38 -19.01 18.21 -4.89
N HIS A 39 -17.70 18.09 -4.65
CA HIS A 39 -17.06 16.89 -4.21
C HIS A 39 -17.66 16.37 -2.89
N SER A 40 -17.74 17.22 -1.85
CA SER A 40 -18.39 16.85 -0.58
C SER A 40 -19.87 16.48 -0.75
N LEU A 41 -20.59 17.13 -1.68
CA LEU A 41 -21.98 16.80 -1.97
C LEU A 41 -22.09 15.42 -2.63
N TYR A 42 -21.22 15.13 -3.60
CA TYR A 42 -21.14 13.83 -4.26
C TYR A 42 -20.86 12.70 -3.26
N GLN A 43 -19.86 12.86 -2.40
CA GLN A 43 -19.54 11.87 -1.36
C GLN A 43 -20.78 11.58 -0.49
N LYS A 44 -21.44 12.62 0.03
CA LYS A 44 -22.68 12.46 0.82
C LYS A 44 -23.77 11.74 0.06
N LEU A 45 -23.87 12.01 -1.24
CA LEU A 45 -24.87 11.39 -2.09
C LEU A 45 -24.59 9.90 -2.31
N VAL A 46 -23.34 9.52 -2.55
CA VAL A 46 -22.92 8.12 -2.66
C VAL A 46 -23.22 7.38 -1.36
N TYR A 47 -22.76 7.88 -0.21
CA TYR A 47 -23.01 7.23 1.07
C TYR A 47 -24.50 7.09 1.39
N LYS A 48 -25.30 8.12 1.07
CA LYS A 48 -26.76 8.06 1.28
C LYS A 48 -27.42 7.02 0.36
N THR A 49 -26.98 6.93 -0.88
CA THR A 49 -27.47 5.93 -1.82
C THR A 49 -27.14 4.52 -1.37
N VAL A 50 -25.88 4.30 -0.94
CA VAL A 50 -25.42 3.01 -0.39
C VAL A 50 -26.24 2.62 0.85
N GLU A 51 -26.49 3.55 1.77
CA GLU A 51 -27.34 3.30 2.96
C GLU A 51 -28.74 2.81 2.54
N LEU A 52 -29.38 3.50 1.59
CA LEU A 52 -30.74 3.16 1.14
C LEU A 52 -30.79 1.82 0.40
N LEU A 53 -29.78 1.51 -0.42
CA LEU A 53 -29.68 0.25 -1.14
C LEU A 53 -29.33 -0.92 -0.21
N THR A 54 -28.51 -0.68 0.82
CA THR A 54 -28.17 -1.69 1.84
C THR A 54 -29.42 -2.16 2.58
N LYS A 55 -30.35 -1.25 2.93
CA LYS A 55 -31.63 -1.61 3.52
C LYS A 55 -32.50 -2.50 2.62
N LYS A 56 -32.32 -2.37 1.29
CA LYS A 56 -33.02 -3.17 0.28
C LYS A 56 -32.27 -4.42 -0.12
N GLU A 57 -31.09 -4.64 0.43
CA GLU A 57 -30.14 -5.71 0.08
C GLU A 57 -29.78 -5.78 -1.43
N ASP A 58 -29.82 -4.62 -2.12
CA ASP A 58 -29.50 -4.49 -3.54
C ASP A 58 -27.98 -4.28 -3.72
N PHE A 59 -27.20 -5.33 -3.44
CA PHE A 59 -25.74 -5.27 -3.46
C PHE A 59 -25.17 -5.09 -4.85
N SER A 60 -25.83 -5.62 -5.87
CA SER A 60 -25.41 -5.46 -7.26
C SER A 60 -25.39 -3.98 -7.70
N ARG A 61 -26.42 -3.20 -7.31
CA ARG A 61 -26.42 -1.75 -7.57
C ARG A 61 -25.38 -1.02 -6.73
N ILE A 62 -25.18 -1.41 -5.48
CA ILE A 62 -24.11 -0.82 -4.64
C ILE A 62 -22.78 -1.01 -5.32
N THR A 63 -22.46 -2.22 -5.81
CA THR A 63 -21.22 -2.52 -6.55
C THR A 63 -21.03 -1.57 -7.72
N SER A 64 -22.05 -1.41 -8.58
CA SER A 64 -21.97 -0.53 -9.76
C SER A 64 -21.74 0.94 -9.39
N ILE A 65 -22.41 1.43 -8.35
CA ILE A 65 -22.26 2.81 -7.87
C ILE A 65 -20.87 3.03 -7.28
N CYS A 66 -20.41 2.09 -6.42
CA CYS A 66 -19.11 2.21 -5.80
C CYS A 66 -17.95 2.07 -6.81
N GLN A 67 -18.07 1.22 -7.83
CA GLN A 67 -17.10 1.16 -8.93
C GLN A 67 -16.97 2.51 -9.66
N THR A 68 -18.09 3.17 -9.91
CA THR A 68 -18.08 4.52 -10.51
C THR A 68 -17.47 5.54 -9.54
N ALA A 69 -17.83 5.45 -8.25
CA ALA A 69 -17.35 6.38 -7.24
C ALA A 69 -15.84 6.25 -7.00
N VAL A 70 -15.30 5.05 -6.93
CA VAL A 70 -13.85 4.79 -6.84
C VAL A 70 -13.11 5.32 -8.08
N GLY A 71 -13.70 5.22 -9.28
CA GLY A 71 -13.13 5.79 -10.50
C GLY A 71 -13.04 7.32 -10.48
N ILE A 72 -13.93 8.00 -9.76
CA ILE A 72 -13.94 9.47 -9.59
C ILE A 72 -13.06 9.89 -8.40
N GLU A 73 -13.18 9.18 -7.29
CA GLU A 73 -12.52 9.44 -6.00
C GLU A 73 -11.74 8.21 -5.54
N PRO A 74 -10.58 7.94 -6.15
CA PRO A 74 -9.83 6.72 -5.89
C PRO A 74 -9.24 6.63 -4.47
N PHE A 75 -9.23 7.73 -3.73
CA PHE A 75 -8.65 7.80 -2.38
C PHE A 75 -9.69 7.88 -1.25
N ASP A 76 -10.97 7.69 -1.56
CA ASP A 76 -11.99 7.54 -0.53
C ASP A 76 -12.06 6.06 -0.07
N GLU A 77 -11.48 5.75 1.09
CA GLU A 77 -11.47 4.39 1.65
C GLU A 77 -12.89 3.84 1.85
N GLY A 78 -13.85 4.69 2.20
CA GLY A 78 -15.23 4.26 2.43
C GLY A 78 -15.90 3.75 1.16
N PHE A 79 -15.55 4.30 -0.01
CA PHE A 79 -16.07 3.78 -1.29
C PHE A 79 -15.50 2.40 -1.60
N HIS A 80 -14.21 2.18 -1.38
CA HIS A 80 -13.58 0.86 -1.49
C HIS A 80 -14.15 -0.13 -0.48
N TYR A 81 -14.37 0.29 0.76
CA TYR A 81 -15.01 -0.54 1.78
C TYR A 81 -16.39 -1.03 1.32
N HIS A 82 -17.24 -0.13 0.82
CA HIS A 82 -18.57 -0.48 0.35
C HIS A 82 -18.54 -1.33 -0.93
N LEU A 83 -17.56 -1.12 -1.79
CA LEU A 83 -17.34 -1.95 -2.98
C LEU A 83 -16.97 -3.39 -2.58
N VAL A 84 -15.97 -3.55 -1.72
CA VAL A 84 -15.55 -4.87 -1.21
C VAL A 84 -16.70 -5.56 -0.47
N TYR A 85 -17.42 -4.83 0.38
CA TYR A 85 -18.54 -5.36 1.12
C TYR A 85 -19.69 -5.81 0.21
N SER A 86 -20.06 -5.01 -0.78
CA SER A 86 -21.15 -5.35 -1.72
C SER A 86 -20.80 -6.53 -2.62
N LEU A 87 -19.57 -6.59 -3.16
CA LEU A 87 -19.07 -7.74 -3.91
C LEU A 87 -19.16 -9.04 -3.09
N TYR A 88 -18.71 -8.96 -1.83
CA TYR A 88 -18.78 -10.12 -0.94
C TYR A 88 -20.24 -10.55 -0.66
N ARG A 89 -21.14 -9.61 -0.39
CA ARG A 89 -22.56 -9.89 -0.11
C ARG A 89 -23.31 -10.41 -1.35
N ASP A 90 -22.86 -10.05 -2.54
CA ASP A 90 -23.39 -10.53 -3.83
C ASP A 90 -22.79 -11.89 -4.27
N GLY A 91 -21.89 -12.48 -3.44
CA GLY A 91 -21.29 -13.78 -3.68
C GLY A 91 -20.04 -13.76 -4.56
N HIS A 92 -19.53 -12.58 -4.90
CA HIS A 92 -18.32 -12.38 -5.71
C HIS A 92 -17.06 -12.27 -4.84
N THR A 93 -16.80 -13.29 -4.00
CA THR A 93 -15.75 -13.24 -2.97
C THR A 93 -14.35 -13.05 -3.55
N SER A 94 -14.01 -13.71 -4.66
CA SER A 94 -12.70 -13.53 -5.29
C SER A 94 -12.46 -12.09 -5.73
N GLN A 95 -13.47 -11.45 -6.35
CA GLN A 95 -13.39 -10.06 -6.75
C GLN A 95 -13.32 -9.11 -5.55
N ALA A 96 -14.00 -9.43 -4.45
CA ALA A 96 -13.89 -8.66 -3.21
C ALA A 96 -12.48 -8.68 -2.64
N ILE A 97 -11.80 -9.83 -2.69
CA ILE A 97 -10.41 -9.99 -2.25
C ILE A 97 -9.44 -9.23 -3.17
N GLU A 98 -9.64 -9.33 -4.49
CA GLU A 98 -8.84 -8.58 -5.47
C GLU A 98 -8.96 -7.07 -5.28
N GLU A 99 -10.18 -6.57 -5.09
CA GLU A 99 -10.42 -5.14 -4.84
C GLU A 99 -9.81 -4.66 -3.53
N TYR A 100 -9.87 -5.48 -2.46
CA TYR A 100 -9.20 -5.17 -1.21
C TYR A 100 -7.68 -5.05 -1.41
N ASN A 101 -7.04 -6.00 -2.09
CA ASN A 101 -5.61 -5.98 -2.36
C ASN A 101 -5.22 -4.77 -3.24
N HIS A 102 -6.01 -4.48 -4.28
CA HIS A 102 -5.81 -3.30 -5.12
C HIS A 102 -5.86 -2.00 -4.29
N THR A 103 -6.81 -1.91 -3.35
CA THR A 103 -6.91 -0.76 -2.45
C THR A 103 -5.70 -0.63 -1.54
N LEU A 104 -5.19 -1.75 -1.00
CA LEU A 104 -3.95 -1.77 -0.22
C LEU A 104 -2.79 -1.17 -1.01
N ASP A 105 -2.58 -1.67 -2.24
CA ASP A 105 -1.49 -1.22 -3.11
C ASP A 105 -1.62 0.27 -3.46
N LEU A 106 -2.85 0.71 -3.76
CA LEU A 106 -3.14 2.11 -4.10
C LEU A 106 -2.77 3.05 -2.94
N PHE A 107 -3.29 2.80 -1.73
CA PHE A 107 -3.05 3.65 -0.56
C PHE A 107 -1.59 3.63 -0.12
N TYR A 108 -0.95 2.47 -0.23
CA TYR A 108 0.45 2.35 0.12
C TYR A 108 1.37 3.07 -0.87
N ASN A 109 1.15 2.88 -2.17
CA ASN A 109 1.99 3.50 -3.20
C ASN A 109 1.89 5.02 -3.22
N GLU A 110 0.67 5.57 -3.01
CA GLU A 110 0.45 7.01 -3.08
C GLU A 110 0.77 7.73 -1.75
N PHE A 111 0.40 7.14 -0.62
CA PHE A 111 0.47 7.80 0.68
C PHE A 111 1.38 7.11 1.69
N SER A 112 1.86 5.90 1.41
CA SER A 112 2.61 5.05 2.36
C SER A 112 1.83 4.78 3.66
N ILE A 113 0.50 4.64 3.55
CA ILE A 113 -0.40 4.32 4.66
C ILE A 113 -1.11 3.00 4.42
N SER A 114 -1.42 2.30 5.49
CA SER A 114 -2.32 1.13 5.47
C SER A 114 -3.76 1.58 5.67
N PRO A 115 -4.75 0.87 5.09
CA PRO A 115 -6.16 1.10 5.36
C PRO A 115 -6.51 0.99 6.84
N SER A 116 -7.69 1.52 7.19
CA SER A 116 -8.20 1.51 8.56
C SER A 116 -8.40 0.08 9.09
N ASP A 117 -8.41 -0.05 10.42
CA ASP A 117 -8.67 -1.34 11.05
C ASP A 117 -10.06 -1.87 10.72
N HIS A 118 -11.03 -0.99 10.49
CA HIS A 118 -12.38 -1.37 10.08
C HIS A 118 -12.38 -2.07 8.71
N PHE A 119 -11.59 -1.59 7.75
CA PHE A 119 -11.46 -2.22 6.45
C PHE A 119 -10.70 -3.55 6.52
N LYS A 120 -9.65 -3.62 7.35
CA LYS A 120 -8.92 -4.87 7.64
C LYS A 120 -9.82 -5.93 8.28
N ASP A 121 -10.71 -5.54 9.18
CA ASP A 121 -11.64 -6.47 9.85
C ASP A 121 -12.70 -7.00 8.88
N LEU A 122 -13.16 -6.21 7.91
CA LEU A 122 -13.98 -6.71 6.81
C LEU A 122 -13.26 -7.83 6.06
N TYR A 123 -12.01 -7.61 5.63
CA TYR A 123 -11.22 -8.63 4.94
C TYR A 123 -11.02 -9.90 5.76
N LYS A 124 -10.69 -9.78 7.05
CA LYS A 124 -10.59 -10.95 7.96
C LYS A 124 -11.91 -11.72 8.01
N SER A 125 -13.04 -11.03 8.06
CA SER A 125 -14.37 -11.65 8.10
C SER A 125 -14.71 -12.41 6.81
N ILE A 126 -14.31 -11.87 5.65
CA ILE A 126 -14.43 -12.52 4.34
C ILE A 126 -13.60 -13.81 4.31
N ARG A 127 -12.32 -13.71 4.64
CA ARG A 127 -11.38 -14.84 4.65
C ARG A 127 -11.80 -15.94 5.63
N SER A 128 -12.26 -15.59 6.82
CA SER A 128 -12.65 -16.58 7.83
C SER A 128 -13.88 -17.40 7.45
N LYS A 129 -14.78 -16.86 6.64
CA LYS A 129 -15.97 -17.58 6.17
C LYS A 129 -15.70 -18.46 4.94
N GLU A 130 -14.75 -18.08 4.09
CA GLU A 130 -14.34 -18.91 2.96
C GLU A 130 -13.53 -20.15 3.39
N GLN A 131 -12.73 -19.99 4.43
CA GLN A 131 -11.92 -21.10 4.93
C GLN A 131 -12.79 -22.01 5.79
N GLY A 132 -13.57 -22.93 5.16
CA GLY A 132 -13.95 -24.16 5.79
C GLY A 132 -12.68 -24.89 6.31
N ILE A 133 -12.84 -25.86 7.24
CA ILE A 133 -11.69 -26.62 7.77
C ILE A 133 -10.97 -27.28 6.58
N ASN A 134 -9.92 -26.63 6.08
CA ASN A 134 -9.07 -27.21 5.05
C ASN A 134 -7.94 -28.00 5.75
N THR A 135 -7.99 -29.31 5.67
CA THR A 135 -6.97 -30.21 6.25
C THR A 135 -5.91 -30.63 5.23
N ASN A 136 -6.03 -30.19 3.98
CA ASN A 136 -5.08 -30.52 2.94
C ASN A 136 -3.94 -29.50 2.90
N LEU A 137 -2.77 -29.90 3.42
CA LEU A 137 -1.56 -29.07 3.44
C LEU A 137 -1.06 -28.71 2.05
N ASP A 138 -1.24 -29.57 1.05
CA ASP A 138 -0.80 -29.30 -0.33
C ASP A 138 -1.60 -28.15 -0.94
N SER A 139 -2.92 -28.11 -0.70
CA SER A 139 -3.75 -27.00 -1.16
C SER A 139 -3.44 -25.70 -0.42
N ILE A 140 -3.10 -25.77 0.88
CA ILE A 140 -2.66 -24.61 1.65
C ILE A 140 -1.31 -24.10 1.13
N GLN A 141 -0.36 -24.99 0.86
CA GLN A 141 0.92 -24.62 0.27
C GLN A 141 0.76 -23.97 -1.11
N GLU A 142 -0.17 -24.48 -1.94
CA GLU A 142 -0.45 -23.89 -3.25
C GLU A 142 -0.98 -22.46 -3.15
N THR A 143 -1.86 -22.18 -2.17
CA THR A 143 -2.37 -20.83 -1.94
C THR A 143 -1.33 -19.87 -1.34
N LEU A 144 -0.26 -20.40 -0.74
CA LEU A 144 0.85 -19.63 -0.19
C LEU A 144 2.00 -19.42 -1.18
N LYS A 145 1.96 -20.11 -2.33
CA LYS A 145 2.97 -19.90 -3.38
C LYS A 145 2.76 -18.53 -4.01
N GLU A 146 3.81 -17.75 -4.01
CA GLU A 146 3.89 -16.51 -4.78
C GLU A 146 4.19 -16.86 -6.26
N GLU A 147 3.53 -16.20 -7.20
CA GLU A 147 4.00 -16.16 -8.57
C GLU A 147 5.34 -15.41 -8.58
N VAL A 148 6.42 -16.16 -8.75
CA VAL A 148 7.80 -15.62 -8.64
C VAL A 148 8.02 -14.55 -9.69
N SER A 149 7.76 -13.30 -9.33
CA SER A 149 8.31 -12.17 -10.04
C SER A 149 9.77 -12.01 -9.56
N GLY A 150 10.74 -12.23 -10.46
CA GLY A 150 12.16 -12.15 -10.10
C GLY A 150 12.53 -10.83 -9.43
N GLY A 151 13.49 -10.86 -8.51
CA GLY A 151 13.99 -9.73 -7.75
C GLY A 151 13.68 -9.81 -6.25
N ALA A 152 14.04 -8.78 -5.49
CA ALA A 152 13.83 -8.72 -4.05
C ALA A 152 12.35 -8.62 -3.66
N PHE A 153 12.03 -9.11 -2.48
CA PHE A 153 10.69 -9.02 -1.92
C PHE A 153 10.39 -7.59 -1.44
N TYR A 154 9.49 -6.92 -2.14
CA TYR A 154 8.95 -5.64 -1.72
C TYR A 154 7.75 -5.86 -0.82
N CYS A 155 7.71 -5.21 0.34
CA CYS A 155 6.56 -5.29 1.24
C CYS A 155 6.30 -3.94 1.92
N GLU A 156 5.12 -3.80 2.50
CA GLU A 156 4.78 -2.66 3.33
C GLU A 156 5.60 -2.62 4.63
N TYR A 157 5.77 -1.41 5.19
CA TYR A 157 6.58 -1.23 6.39
C TYR A 157 6.14 -2.10 7.60
N PRO A 158 4.84 -2.32 7.89
CA PRO A 158 4.43 -3.25 8.95
C PRO A 158 4.91 -4.68 8.72
N VAL A 159 4.80 -5.19 7.48
CA VAL A 159 5.30 -6.53 7.12
C VAL A 159 6.81 -6.57 7.21
N PHE A 160 7.50 -5.53 6.73
CA PHE A 160 8.95 -5.41 6.88
C PHE A 160 9.37 -5.42 8.34
N HIS A 161 8.66 -4.71 9.21
CA HIS A 161 8.90 -4.71 10.65
C HIS A 161 8.80 -6.11 11.24
N ASP A 162 7.77 -6.86 10.88
CA ASP A 162 7.57 -8.23 11.38
C ASP A 162 8.66 -9.18 10.88
N LEU A 163 9.03 -9.09 9.59
CA LEU A 163 10.15 -9.83 9.02
C LEU A 163 11.47 -9.47 9.70
N PHE A 164 11.73 -8.18 9.94
CA PHE A 164 12.91 -7.74 10.68
C PHE A 164 12.95 -8.35 12.09
N GLN A 165 11.84 -8.39 12.81
CA GLN A 165 11.78 -9.01 14.14
C GLN A 165 12.00 -10.53 14.06
N LEU A 166 11.47 -11.20 13.03
CA LEU A 166 11.67 -12.62 12.80
C LEU A 166 13.14 -12.94 12.55
N GLU A 167 13.78 -12.21 11.63
CA GLU A 167 15.18 -12.36 11.30
C GLU A 167 16.10 -12.04 12.49
N ARG A 168 15.78 -11.00 13.25
CA ARG A 168 16.52 -10.64 14.47
C ARG A 168 16.49 -11.76 15.52
N ARG A 169 15.38 -12.49 15.65
CA ARG A 169 15.28 -13.67 16.50
C ARG A 169 16.06 -14.85 15.93
N ALA A 170 16.13 -14.98 14.61
CA ALA A 170 16.87 -16.05 13.96
C ALA A 170 18.39 -15.93 14.18
N ILE A 171 18.95 -14.71 14.22
CA ILE A 171 20.38 -14.46 14.49
C ILE A 171 20.85 -15.18 15.75
N GLU A 172 20.07 -15.15 16.82
CA GLU A 172 20.41 -15.76 18.11
C GLU A 172 20.62 -17.29 17.98
N ARG A 173 19.92 -17.91 17.04
CA ARG A 173 19.96 -19.37 16.82
C ARG A 173 20.98 -19.78 15.77
N THR A 174 21.08 -19.04 14.66
CA THR A 174 21.90 -19.41 13.50
C THR A 174 23.30 -18.83 13.57
N GLY A 175 23.49 -17.71 14.28
CA GLY A 175 24.73 -16.94 14.28
C GLY A 175 25.00 -16.20 12.97
N ASP A 176 24.03 -16.17 12.06
CA ASP A 176 24.17 -15.49 10.78
C ASP A 176 24.22 -13.96 10.95
N SER A 177 24.99 -13.31 10.09
CA SER A 177 25.05 -11.85 10.06
C SER A 177 23.96 -11.30 9.13
N ILE A 178 23.14 -10.40 9.65
CA ILE A 178 22.10 -9.69 8.91
C ILE A 178 22.45 -8.21 8.90
N TYR A 179 22.24 -7.56 7.77
CA TYR A 179 22.51 -6.13 7.62
C TYR A 179 21.24 -5.36 7.29
N LEU A 180 21.11 -4.19 7.91
CA LEU A 180 20.09 -3.20 7.59
C LEU A 180 20.73 -2.07 6.81
N CYS A 181 20.16 -1.71 5.68
CA CYS A 181 20.59 -0.59 4.87
C CYS A 181 19.49 0.46 4.75
N LEU A 182 19.82 1.72 4.96
CA LEU A 182 18.97 2.87 4.66
C LEU A 182 19.53 3.59 3.45
N LEU A 183 18.74 3.69 2.38
CA LEU A 183 19.03 4.49 1.19
C LEU A 183 18.25 5.80 1.26
N THR A 184 18.89 6.93 0.99
CA THR A 184 18.28 8.26 1.04
C THR A 184 18.58 9.02 -0.24
N ILE A 185 17.54 9.55 -0.90
CA ILE A 185 17.68 10.49 -2.02
C ILE A 185 17.73 11.92 -1.47
N GLY A 186 18.76 12.66 -1.86
CA GLY A 186 18.92 14.08 -1.59
C GLY A 186 19.43 14.84 -2.82
N ASP A 187 19.44 16.15 -2.73
CA ASP A 187 20.20 17.01 -3.64
C ASP A 187 21.68 17.14 -3.20
N LEU A 188 22.46 17.91 -3.92
CA LEU A 188 23.88 18.15 -3.62
C LEU A 188 24.11 18.79 -2.24
N ASP A 189 23.12 19.46 -1.69
CA ASP A 189 23.15 20.09 -0.35
C ASP A 189 22.59 19.15 0.74
N GLY A 190 22.18 17.91 0.39
CA GLY A 190 21.56 16.95 1.30
C GLY A 190 20.10 17.25 1.64
N ARG A 191 19.44 18.14 0.90
CA ARG A 191 18.03 18.50 1.09
C ARG A 191 17.12 17.58 0.28
N VAL A 192 15.86 17.48 0.73
CA VAL A 192 14.83 16.73 -0.02
C VAL A 192 14.46 17.51 -1.30
N PRO A 193 14.56 16.90 -2.47
CA PRO A 193 14.19 17.55 -3.74
C PRO A 193 12.70 17.88 -3.84
N LYS A 194 12.32 18.70 -4.84
CA LYS A 194 10.89 18.98 -5.12
C LYS A 194 10.13 17.69 -5.42
N THR A 195 8.89 17.59 -4.94
CA THR A 195 8.06 16.39 -4.97
C THR A 195 7.99 15.70 -6.34
N THR A 196 7.77 16.45 -7.42
CA THR A 196 7.68 15.89 -8.79
C THR A 196 9.00 15.26 -9.28
N VAL A 197 10.13 15.82 -8.86
CA VAL A 197 11.47 15.31 -9.18
C VAL A 197 11.76 14.09 -8.31
N LEU A 198 11.41 14.17 -7.03
CA LEU A 198 11.62 13.12 -6.04
C LEU A 198 10.85 11.85 -6.40
N ASN A 199 9.57 11.95 -6.76
CA ASN A 199 8.75 10.78 -7.09
C ASN A 199 9.37 9.96 -8.24
N LYS A 200 9.77 10.62 -9.35
CA LYS A 200 10.46 9.93 -10.45
C LYS A 200 11.80 9.31 -10.04
N ALA A 201 12.54 10.00 -9.18
CA ALA A 201 13.80 9.47 -8.67
C ALA A 201 13.58 8.26 -7.75
N MET A 202 12.54 8.28 -6.93
CA MET A 202 12.16 7.14 -6.08
C MET A 202 11.70 5.92 -6.89
N GLU A 203 10.98 6.13 -8.01
CA GLU A 203 10.65 5.04 -8.96
C GLU A 203 11.93 4.42 -9.56
N HIS A 204 12.86 5.26 -10.04
CA HIS A 204 14.13 4.77 -10.57
C HIS A 204 14.95 4.03 -9.50
N LEU A 205 14.92 4.52 -8.25
CA LEU A 205 15.61 3.84 -7.15
C LEU A 205 14.93 2.51 -6.81
N ASN A 206 13.60 2.42 -6.83
CA ASN A 206 12.86 1.18 -6.67
C ASN A 206 13.29 0.12 -7.70
N HIS A 207 13.30 0.48 -8.99
CA HIS A 207 13.78 -0.41 -10.05
C HIS A 207 15.25 -0.82 -9.83
N ALA A 208 16.13 0.12 -9.49
CA ALA A 208 17.53 -0.18 -9.22
C ALA A 208 17.72 -1.14 -8.03
N ILE A 209 16.93 -1.00 -6.97
CA ILE A 209 16.92 -1.90 -5.82
C ILE A 209 16.47 -3.30 -6.26
N ARG A 210 15.28 -3.40 -6.87
CA ARG A 210 14.67 -4.65 -7.31
C ARG A 210 15.61 -5.47 -8.21
N ASP A 211 16.23 -4.81 -9.20
CA ASP A 211 17.12 -5.45 -10.17
C ASP A 211 18.49 -5.82 -9.57
N SER A 212 18.84 -5.24 -8.43
CA SER A 212 20.14 -5.45 -7.78
C SER A 212 20.12 -6.46 -6.65
N LEU A 213 18.97 -6.78 -6.11
CA LEU A 213 18.82 -7.64 -4.94
C LEU A 213 18.41 -9.07 -5.34
N ARG A 214 18.54 -10.01 -4.39
CA ARG A 214 18.10 -11.39 -4.55
C ARG A 214 16.65 -11.53 -4.11
N CYS A 215 15.98 -12.61 -4.51
CA CYS A 215 14.62 -12.92 -4.09
C CYS A 215 14.44 -13.09 -2.57
N SER A 216 15.51 -13.40 -1.84
CA SER A 216 15.51 -13.50 -0.38
C SER A 216 15.73 -12.18 0.35
N ASP A 217 16.14 -11.12 -0.37
CA ASP A 217 16.35 -9.81 0.22
C ASP A 217 15.02 -9.08 0.30
N VAL A 218 14.79 -8.35 1.39
CA VAL A 218 13.52 -7.66 1.65
C VAL A 218 13.74 -6.17 1.67
N TYR A 219 12.85 -5.39 1.06
CA TYR A 219 12.92 -3.95 1.12
C TYR A 219 11.54 -3.29 1.20
N THR A 220 11.52 -2.09 1.73
CA THR A 220 10.31 -1.27 1.88
C THR A 220 10.59 0.21 1.68
N ARG A 221 9.57 0.96 1.29
CA ARG A 221 9.62 2.42 1.32
C ARG A 221 9.45 2.89 2.75
N TYR A 222 10.45 3.62 3.27
CA TYR A 222 10.45 4.09 4.66
C TYR A 222 9.92 5.51 4.81
N SER A 223 10.20 6.36 3.82
CA SER A 223 9.72 7.74 3.79
C SER A 223 9.56 8.22 2.34
N ILE A 224 9.18 9.49 2.18
CA ILE A 224 9.07 10.11 0.86
C ILE A 224 10.36 10.07 0.04
N SER A 225 11.54 10.00 0.69
CA SER A 225 12.87 10.01 0.06
C SER A 225 13.75 8.82 0.44
N GLN A 226 13.20 7.80 1.12
CA GLN A 226 14.03 6.73 1.68
C GLN A 226 13.45 5.34 1.44
N TYR A 227 14.36 4.37 1.21
CA TYR A 227 14.11 2.94 1.28
C TYR A 227 14.95 2.30 2.38
N ILE A 228 14.39 1.29 3.05
CA ILE A 228 15.11 0.39 3.95
C ILE A 228 15.20 -0.98 3.29
N ILE A 229 16.37 -1.62 3.42
CA ILE A 229 16.64 -2.96 2.88
C ILE A 229 17.15 -3.83 4.01
N LEU A 230 16.65 -5.06 4.10
CA LEU A 230 17.11 -6.11 4.98
C LEU A 230 17.85 -7.15 4.14
N LEU A 231 19.12 -7.41 4.50
CA LEU A 231 20.03 -8.29 3.79
C LEU A 231 20.42 -9.47 4.70
N PRO A 232 19.70 -10.59 4.62
CA PRO A 232 20.05 -11.79 5.41
C PRO A 232 21.32 -12.47 4.87
N THR A 233 22.03 -13.19 5.73
CA THR A 233 23.21 -14.00 5.40
C THR A 233 24.29 -13.27 4.58
N MET A 234 24.63 -12.04 4.97
CA MET A 234 25.54 -11.16 4.25
C MET A 234 26.81 -10.87 5.08
N THR A 235 27.91 -10.54 4.40
CA THR A 235 29.07 -9.89 5.03
C THR A 235 29.09 -8.40 4.69
N MET A 236 29.80 -7.60 5.48
CA MET A 236 29.91 -6.14 5.25
C MET A 236 30.38 -5.85 3.82
N GLU A 237 31.44 -6.54 3.35
CA GLU A 237 32.00 -6.34 2.01
C GLU A 237 30.98 -6.67 0.91
N LYS A 238 30.23 -7.76 1.07
CA LYS A 238 29.17 -8.12 0.12
C LYS A 238 28.01 -7.11 0.15
N GLY A 239 27.65 -6.62 1.34
CA GLY A 239 26.66 -5.57 1.50
C GLY A 239 27.06 -4.29 0.76
N GLU A 240 28.32 -3.85 0.92
CA GLU A 240 28.86 -2.70 0.20
C GLU A 240 28.87 -2.90 -1.33
N MET A 241 29.20 -4.12 -1.79
CA MET A 241 29.14 -4.44 -3.22
C MET A 241 27.72 -4.33 -3.78
N VAL A 242 26.74 -4.79 -3.02
CA VAL A 242 25.32 -4.65 -3.37
C VAL A 242 24.91 -3.18 -3.43
N MET A 243 25.30 -2.37 -2.45
CA MET A 243 25.01 -0.93 -2.46
C MET A 243 25.63 -0.24 -3.67
N LYS A 244 26.90 -0.51 -4.00
CA LYS A 244 27.58 0.02 -5.20
C LYS A 244 26.82 -0.37 -6.48
N ARG A 245 26.29 -1.58 -6.57
CA ARG A 245 25.49 -2.05 -7.71
C ARG A 245 24.18 -1.27 -7.83
N ILE A 246 23.44 -1.08 -6.71
CA ILE A 246 22.21 -0.29 -6.67
C ILE A 246 22.50 1.15 -7.14
N LEU A 247 23.52 1.79 -6.60
CA LEU A 247 23.89 3.15 -6.98
C LEU A 247 24.28 3.26 -8.47
N SER A 248 25.01 2.27 -9.00
CA SER A 248 25.36 2.22 -10.42
C SER A 248 24.13 2.08 -11.31
N ASN A 249 23.18 1.19 -10.93
CA ASN A 249 21.95 1.00 -11.69
C ASN A 249 21.03 2.22 -11.60
N PHE A 250 20.91 2.83 -10.43
CA PHE A 250 20.20 4.10 -10.29
C PHE A 250 20.76 5.20 -11.21
N ARG A 251 22.09 5.34 -11.28
CA ARG A 251 22.73 6.33 -12.15
C ARG A 251 22.48 6.09 -13.64
N LYS A 252 22.27 4.85 -14.06
CA LYS A 252 21.89 4.52 -15.46
C LYS A 252 20.45 4.93 -15.76
N LEU A 253 19.55 4.82 -14.79
CA LEU A 253 18.13 5.13 -14.92
C LEU A 253 17.84 6.62 -14.73
N CYS A 254 18.53 7.25 -13.78
CA CYS A 254 18.34 8.65 -13.42
C CYS A 254 19.41 9.52 -14.04
N SER A 255 19.06 10.27 -15.09
CA SER A 255 19.98 11.19 -15.79
C SER A 255 20.25 12.50 -15.03
N ARG A 256 19.57 12.78 -13.92
CA ARG A 256 19.72 13.99 -13.12
C ARG A 256 20.95 13.90 -12.22
N ARG A 257 21.99 14.67 -12.58
CA ARG A 257 23.27 14.68 -11.85
C ARG A 257 23.20 15.39 -10.49
N GLU A 258 22.23 16.26 -10.31
CA GLU A 258 21.99 16.98 -9.06
C GLU A 258 21.41 16.10 -7.94
N LEU A 259 20.92 14.91 -8.25
CA LEU A 259 20.39 13.97 -7.26
C LEU A 259 21.49 13.01 -6.80
N ILE A 260 21.60 12.85 -5.50
CA ILE A 260 22.51 11.91 -4.84
C ILE A 260 21.68 10.87 -4.09
N VAL A 261 22.09 9.62 -4.20
CA VAL A 261 21.62 8.55 -3.30
C VAL A 261 22.76 8.24 -2.35
N ASP A 262 22.52 8.50 -1.09
CA ASP A 262 23.40 8.11 0.01
C ASP A 262 22.90 6.86 0.71
N TYR A 263 23.79 6.09 1.37
CA TYR A 263 23.39 4.91 2.11
C TYR A 263 24.13 4.78 3.45
N LYS A 264 23.41 4.17 4.39
CA LYS A 264 23.98 3.71 5.66
C LYS A 264 23.76 2.22 5.79
N LEU A 265 24.82 1.46 6.00
CA LEU A 265 24.80 0.01 6.15
C LEU A 265 25.32 -0.35 7.54
N GLN A 266 24.55 -1.11 8.30
CA GLN A 266 24.95 -1.55 9.64
C GLN A 266 24.48 -2.97 9.95
N PRO A 267 25.22 -3.75 10.77
CA PRO A 267 24.76 -5.05 11.20
C PRO A 267 23.57 -4.93 12.15
N VAL A 268 22.65 -5.88 12.04
CA VAL A 268 21.52 -6.03 12.97
C VAL A 268 22.03 -6.74 14.22
N LEU A 269 21.81 -6.12 15.38
CA LEU A 269 22.16 -6.72 16.65
C LEU A 269 21.15 -7.81 17.04
N PRO A 270 21.60 -8.92 17.64
CA PRO A 270 20.71 -9.96 18.16
C PRO A 270 19.67 -9.39 19.13
N TRP A 271 18.60 -10.14 19.34
CA TRP A 271 17.62 -9.82 20.37
C TRP A 271 18.31 -9.96 21.75
N GLU A 272 18.50 -8.86 22.46
CA GLU A 272 18.84 -8.93 23.88
C GLU A 272 17.56 -9.33 24.64
N ARG A 273 17.55 -10.54 25.21
CA ARG A 273 16.53 -10.86 26.22
C ARG A 273 16.74 -9.88 27.37
N SER A 274 15.80 -8.98 27.56
CA SER A 274 15.76 -8.19 28.80
C SER A 274 15.85 -9.20 29.96
N PRO A 275 16.80 -9.07 30.88
CA PRO A 275 16.86 -9.99 32.01
C PRO A 275 15.49 -9.97 32.66
N ALA A 276 14.80 -11.11 32.59
CA ALA A 276 13.46 -11.29 33.12
C ALA A 276 13.48 -10.81 34.55
N GLY A 277 12.56 -9.88 34.84
CA GLY A 277 12.47 -9.20 36.10
C GLY A 277 12.62 -10.14 37.29
N LEU A 278 13.55 -9.82 38.14
CA LEU A 278 13.45 -10.12 39.57
C LEU A 278 12.15 -9.50 40.03
N ARG A 279 11.14 -10.34 40.20
CA ARG A 279 9.92 -9.97 40.94
C ARG A 279 10.36 -9.79 42.39
N GLU A 280 10.37 -8.56 42.86
CA GLU A 280 10.13 -8.27 44.26
C GLU A 280 8.63 -8.33 44.56
#